data_6eb702b904296de7e052d436039f3144
#
_entry.id   6eb702b904296de7e052d436039f3144
#
_cell.length_a   1.000
_cell.length_b   1.000
_cell.length_c   1.000
_cell.angle_alpha   90.00
_cell.angle_beta   90.00
_cell.angle_gamma   90.00
#
_symmetry.space_group_name_H-M   'P 1'
#
loop_
_entity.id
_entity.type
_entity.pdbx_description
1 polymer ?
#
loop_
_entity_poly.entity_id
_entity_poly.type
_entity_poly.pdbx_seq_one_letter_code
_entity_poly.pdbx_strand_id
1 'polypeptide(L)'
;MQSVNVDETDSLWVLDPAAPKMKETMKGGPKLVKIDLVKNEVVQTIPFGEKIAPRKSYLNDVRFDTRTQTAFITNSGLGAIVVVDLHTGKARRVLEDDHSTQAEKDFKLEVNGRALVGKDGEPPMIHSDGIALDQLQGILYFHALTAETLYRIKTDHLRNASLTKSELATKVERVAETPAPDGMAMGPDGKLYLTDVEHGAIVRFDPEEEKIEPVIADGRLSWPDTLAWGPDDSLYVTTSQIQNMPRFNGGKDMRTIPYHLYNVIGAVAAR
;
A
#
# COMPACT_ATOMS: atom_id res chain seq x y z
N MET A 1 -8.50 11.85 -2.95
CA MET A 1 -8.44 10.92 -1.81
C MET A 1 -8.05 9.56 -2.34
N GLN A 2 -7.08 8.89 -1.74
CA GLN A 2 -6.58 7.58 -2.19
C GLN A 2 -6.66 6.54 -1.07
N SER A 3 -6.14 6.83 0.10
CA SER A 3 -6.14 5.89 1.22
C SER A 3 -6.81 6.51 2.45
N VAL A 4 -7.51 5.68 3.20
CA VAL A 4 -8.10 6.02 4.49
C VAL A 4 -7.66 4.97 5.51
N ASN A 5 -7.33 5.42 6.72
CA ASN A 5 -6.90 4.54 7.79
C ASN A 5 -7.37 5.09 9.14
N VAL A 6 -7.87 4.23 10.01
CA VAL A 6 -8.17 4.59 11.39
C VAL A 6 -7.02 4.13 12.25
N ASP A 7 -6.43 5.05 13.01
CA ASP A 7 -5.34 4.72 13.93
C ASP A 7 -5.86 4.20 15.28
N GLU A 8 -4.95 3.68 16.11
CA GLU A 8 -5.28 3.12 17.43
C GLU A 8 -5.86 4.14 18.43
N THR A 9 -5.91 5.42 18.06
CA THR A 9 -6.50 6.50 18.84
C THR A 9 -7.89 6.91 18.35
N ASP A 10 -8.53 6.05 17.53
CA ASP A 10 -9.84 6.32 16.89
C ASP A 10 -9.87 7.60 16.04
N SER A 11 -8.73 7.92 15.43
CA SER A 11 -8.66 9.05 14.49
C SER A 11 -8.62 8.54 13.06
N LEU A 12 -9.46 9.11 12.20
CA LEU A 12 -9.45 8.82 10.78
C LEU A 12 -8.39 9.68 10.07
N TRP A 13 -7.50 9.03 9.38
CA TRP A 13 -6.54 9.68 8.50
C TRP A 13 -6.91 9.48 7.05
N VAL A 14 -6.79 10.54 6.27
CA VAL A 14 -7.10 10.57 4.84
C VAL A 14 -5.88 11.03 4.08
N LEU A 15 -5.36 10.19 3.19
CA LEU A 15 -4.29 10.53 2.27
C LEU A 15 -4.89 10.99 0.94
N ASP A 16 -4.53 12.21 0.52
CA ASP A 16 -4.92 12.75 -0.77
C ASP A 16 -3.68 13.05 -1.62
N PRO A 17 -3.38 12.23 -2.64
CA PRO A 17 -2.28 12.47 -3.56
C PRO A 17 -2.52 13.67 -4.48
N ALA A 18 -3.76 14.18 -4.54
CA ALA A 18 -4.18 15.22 -5.46
C ALA A 18 -3.74 14.98 -6.91
N ALA A 19 -3.82 13.74 -7.36
CA ALA A 19 -3.44 13.28 -8.70
C ALA A 19 -4.67 12.77 -9.46
N PRO A 20 -5.53 13.64 -9.99
CA PRO A 20 -6.77 13.26 -10.65
C PRO A 20 -6.53 12.28 -11.79
N LYS A 21 -7.32 11.20 -11.82
CA LYS A 21 -7.22 10.12 -12.82
C LYS A 21 -5.85 9.43 -12.85
N MET A 22 -5.17 9.38 -11.70
CA MET A 22 -3.82 8.80 -11.55
C MET A 22 -2.80 9.44 -12.52
N LYS A 23 -2.93 10.74 -12.73
CA LYS A 23 -2.00 11.53 -13.55
C LYS A 23 -1.06 12.33 -12.63
N GLU A 24 -0.66 13.50 -13.08
CA GLU A 24 0.25 14.37 -12.35
C GLU A 24 -0.39 14.97 -11.10
N THR A 25 0.39 15.13 -10.04
CA THR A 25 -0.03 15.81 -8.82
C THR A 25 -0.32 17.30 -9.09
N MET A 26 -1.41 17.79 -8.53
CA MET A 26 -1.74 19.21 -8.53
C MET A 26 -0.85 19.95 -7.52
N LYS A 27 -0.28 21.08 -7.93
CA LYS A 27 0.58 21.89 -7.06
C LYS A 27 -0.17 22.28 -5.76
N GLY A 28 0.47 21.98 -4.61
CA GLY A 28 -0.08 22.28 -3.28
C GLY A 28 -1.29 21.43 -2.88
N GLY A 29 -1.63 20.41 -3.68
CA GLY A 29 -2.77 19.54 -3.41
C GLY A 29 -2.49 18.34 -2.51
N PRO A 30 -1.34 17.63 -2.64
CA PRO A 30 -1.05 16.45 -1.84
C PRO A 30 -0.99 16.76 -0.35
N LYS A 31 -1.66 15.93 0.46
CA LYS A 31 -1.77 16.14 1.91
C LYS A 31 -2.20 14.88 2.65
N LEU A 32 -1.92 14.87 3.95
CA LEU A 32 -2.47 13.94 4.92
C LEU A 32 -3.38 14.73 5.86
N VAL A 33 -4.59 14.24 6.09
CA VAL A 33 -5.62 14.92 6.90
C VAL A 33 -6.04 14.01 8.04
N LYS A 34 -6.04 14.53 9.28
CA LYS A 34 -6.56 13.85 10.47
C LYS A 34 -7.95 14.37 10.78
N ILE A 35 -8.89 13.47 11.01
CA ILE A 35 -10.26 13.74 11.38
C ILE A 35 -10.54 13.08 12.74
N ASP A 36 -11.02 13.86 13.68
CA ASP A 36 -11.56 13.37 14.94
C ASP A 36 -12.96 12.78 14.68
N LEU A 37 -13.10 11.48 14.87
CA LEU A 37 -14.37 10.78 14.58
C LEU A 37 -15.47 11.09 15.60
N VAL A 38 -15.13 11.53 16.82
CA VAL A 38 -16.12 11.90 17.84
C VAL A 38 -16.71 13.27 17.52
N LYS A 39 -15.84 14.23 17.16
CA LYS A 39 -16.26 15.60 16.83
C LYS A 39 -16.69 15.75 15.38
N ASN A 40 -16.32 14.79 14.52
CA ASN A 40 -16.50 14.85 13.08
C ASN A 40 -15.86 16.10 12.44
N GLU A 41 -14.66 16.44 12.89
CA GLU A 41 -13.94 17.65 12.50
C GLU A 41 -12.51 17.33 12.05
N VAL A 42 -12.02 18.08 11.08
CA VAL A 42 -10.59 18.06 10.70
C VAL A 42 -9.78 18.72 11.81
N VAL A 43 -8.88 17.95 12.43
CA VAL A 43 -8.04 18.42 13.54
C VAL A 43 -6.59 18.68 13.14
N GLN A 44 -6.13 18.11 12.02
CA GLN A 44 -4.80 18.36 11.49
C GLN A 44 -4.77 18.20 9.98
N THR A 45 -3.95 19.02 9.32
CA THR A 45 -3.62 18.87 7.88
C THR A 45 -2.13 19.02 7.71
N ILE A 46 -1.49 18.03 7.07
CA ILE A 46 -0.06 18.02 6.75
C ILE A 46 0.06 18.11 5.23
N PRO A 47 0.39 19.27 4.66
CA PRO A 47 0.57 19.43 3.22
C PRO A 47 1.93 18.88 2.78
N PHE A 48 1.97 18.29 1.60
CA PHE A 48 3.18 17.80 0.96
C PHE A 48 3.55 18.68 -0.24
N GLY A 49 4.66 19.42 -0.10
CA GLY A 49 5.22 20.22 -1.19
C GLY A 49 5.94 19.35 -2.24
N GLU A 50 6.41 19.99 -3.30
CA GLU A 50 7.06 19.33 -4.45
C GLU A 50 8.31 18.51 -4.09
N LYS A 51 8.98 18.80 -2.98
CA LYS A 51 10.09 17.98 -2.48
C LYS A 51 9.63 16.60 -1.99
N ILE A 52 8.38 16.48 -1.51
CA ILE A 52 7.80 15.25 -0.99
C ILE A 52 6.95 14.56 -2.05
N ALA A 53 6.11 15.32 -2.72
CA ALA A 53 5.23 14.85 -3.78
C ALA A 53 5.49 15.63 -5.10
N PRO A 54 6.61 15.35 -5.80
CA PRO A 54 6.85 15.96 -7.12
C PRO A 54 5.80 15.49 -8.14
N ARG A 55 5.76 16.17 -9.28
CA ARG A 55 4.69 16.08 -10.28
C ARG A 55 4.27 14.66 -10.68
N LYS A 56 5.21 13.72 -10.72
CA LYS A 56 4.95 12.31 -11.08
C LYS A 56 4.66 11.40 -9.87
N SER A 57 4.60 11.95 -8.67
CA SER A 57 4.26 11.18 -7.48
C SER A 57 2.83 10.69 -7.52
N TYR A 58 2.63 9.51 -6.98
CA TYR A 58 1.33 9.02 -6.58
C TYR A 58 1.46 8.45 -5.16
N LEU A 59 1.16 9.29 -4.15
CA LEU A 59 1.14 8.85 -2.76
C LEU A 59 -0.05 7.91 -2.60
N ASN A 60 0.22 6.64 -2.28
CA ASN A 60 -0.80 5.61 -2.41
C ASN A 60 -1.37 5.15 -1.07
N ASP A 61 -0.59 4.45 -0.27
CA ASP A 61 -1.09 3.89 0.98
C ASP A 61 -0.29 4.41 2.19
N VAL A 62 -0.88 4.34 3.39
CA VAL A 62 -0.28 4.90 4.61
C VAL A 62 -0.45 3.95 5.79
N ARG A 63 0.58 3.85 6.64
CA ARG A 63 0.54 3.18 7.95
C ARG A 63 1.07 4.11 9.02
N PHE A 64 0.50 3.98 10.22
CA PHE A 64 0.77 4.86 11.37
C PHE A 64 1.42 4.07 12.50
N ASP A 65 2.55 4.55 12.98
CA ASP A 65 3.12 4.16 14.29
C ASP A 65 2.77 5.25 15.31
N THR A 66 1.69 5.01 16.04
CA THR A 66 1.17 5.97 17.03
C THR A 66 2.11 6.13 18.22
N ARG A 67 2.93 5.12 18.52
CA ARG A 67 3.92 5.16 19.62
C ARG A 67 5.06 6.11 19.33
N THR A 68 5.49 6.19 18.08
CA THR A 68 6.57 7.09 17.64
C THR A 68 6.08 8.32 16.91
N GLN A 69 4.74 8.49 16.79
CA GLN A 69 4.10 9.59 16.05
C GLN A 69 4.65 9.71 14.63
N THR A 70 4.78 8.58 13.93
CA THR A 70 5.32 8.52 12.58
C THR A 70 4.32 7.90 11.62
N ALA A 71 4.17 8.47 10.42
CA ALA A 71 3.50 7.80 9.32
C ALA A 71 4.49 7.41 8.22
N PHE A 72 4.20 6.27 7.58
CA PHE A 72 4.93 5.75 6.42
C PHE A 72 3.97 5.68 5.25
N ILE A 73 4.35 6.29 4.12
CA ILE A 73 3.49 6.39 2.92
C ILE A 73 4.26 5.84 1.73
N THR A 74 3.62 4.99 0.94
CA THR A 74 4.17 4.51 -0.34
C THR A 74 3.97 5.55 -1.45
N ASN A 75 4.90 5.58 -2.39
CA ASN A 75 4.81 6.41 -3.59
C ASN A 75 4.91 5.52 -4.82
N SER A 76 3.76 5.07 -5.31
CA SER A 76 3.69 4.12 -6.43
C SER A 76 3.96 4.76 -7.80
N GLY A 77 3.99 6.10 -7.87
CA GLY A 77 4.33 6.82 -9.10
C GLY A 77 5.84 6.94 -9.37
N LEU A 78 6.68 6.93 -8.33
CA LEU A 78 8.13 7.15 -8.46
C LEU A 78 8.98 6.08 -7.76
N GLY A 79 8.37 5.26 -6.91
CA GLY A 79 9.10 4.29 -6.08
C GLY A 79 9.90 4.97 -4.97
N ALA A 80 9.27 5.09 -3.82
CA ALA A 80 9.87 5.66 -2.60
C ALA A 80 8.96 5.36 -1.40
N ILE A 81 9.51 5.53 -0.20
CA ILE A 81 8.74 5.64 1.05
C ILE A 81 8.82 7.10 1.53
N VAL A 82 7.69 7.67 1.94
CA VAL A 82 7.63 8.96 2.63
C VAL A 82 7.48 8.72 4.12
N VAL A 83 8.39 9.27 4.90
CA VAL A 83 8.37 9.24 6.37
C VAL A 83 7.89 10.58 6.86
N VAL A 84 6.83 10.59 7.67
CA VAL A 84 6.19 11.80 8.18
C VAL A 84 6.24 11.80 9.70
N ASP A 85 6.78 12.83 10.28
CA ASP A 85 6.65 13.15 11.71
C ASP A 85 5.28 13.80 11.92
N LEU A 86 4.37 13.11 12.58
CA LEU A 86 2.98 13.54 12.75
C LEU A 86 2.85 14.72 13.73
N HIS A 87 3.82 14.88 14.64
CA HIS A 87 3.82 15.98 15.59
C HIS A 87 4.21 17.31 14.93
N THR A 88 5.25 17.27 14.09
CA THR A 88 5.80 18.50 13.46
C THR A 88 5.28 18.72 12.03
N GLY A 89 4.70 17.71 11.40
CA GLY A 89 4.30 17.71 10.00
C GLY A 89 5.49 17.65 9.02
N LYS A 90 6.74 17.48 9.52
CA LYS A 90 7.89 17.35 8.64
C LYS A 90 7.89 15.99 7.97
N ALA A 91 8.19 16.00 6.67
CA ALA A 91 8.24 14.78 5.88
C ALA A 91 9.55 14.72 5.06
N ARG A 92 9.96 13.49 4.73
CA ARG A 92 11.08 13.23 3.81
C ARG A 92 10.83 11.98 3.00
N ARG A 93 11.31 11.97 1.75
CA ARG A 93 11.34 10.78 0.93
C ARG A 93 12.63 10.00 1.20
N VAL A 94 12.50 8.69 1.23
CA VAL A 94 13.60 7.74 1.42
C VAL A 94 13.45 6.58 0.44
N LEU A 95 14.52 5.83 0.22
CA LEU A 95 14.58 4.71 -0.73
C LEU A 95 14.15 5.11 -2.15
N GLU A 96 14.43 6.35 -2.55
CA GLU A 96 14.19 6.82 -3.93
C GLU A 96 15.15 6.14 -4.89
N ASP A 97 14.63 5.66 -6.01
CA ASP A 97 15.37 4.88 -7.01
C ASP A 97 16.07 3.63 -6.44
N ASP A 98 15.64 3.17 -5.26
CA ASP A 98 16.12 1.91 -4.69
C ASP A 98 15.36 0.74 -5.31
N HIS A 99 16.08 -0.35 -5.62
CA HIS A 99 15.46 -1.52 -6.26
C HIS A 99 14.26 -2.06 -5.48
N SER A 100 14.28 -1.93 -4.16
CA SER A 100 13.21 -2.43 -3.28
C SER A 100 11.89 -1.67 -3.41
N THR A 101 11.93 -0.43 -3.90
CA THR A 101 10.74 0.40 -4.10
C THR A 101 10.31 0.48 -5.57
N GLN A 102 11.09 -0.08 -6.49
CA GLN A 102 10.82 -0.02 -7.92
C GLN A 102 10.05 -1.26 -8.40
N ALA A 103 9.23 -1.05 -9.42
CA ALA A 103 8.62 -2.14 -10.20
C ALA A 103 9.71 -2.99 -10.86
N GLU A 104 9.51 -4.28 -10.96
CA GLU A 104 10.43 -5.20 -11.62
C GLU A 104 10.25 -5.14 -13.15
N LYS A 105 11.34 -4.92 -13.90
CA LYS A 105 11.28 -4.65 -15.35
C LYS A 105 10.70 -5.79 -16.17
N ASP A 106 10.97 -7.02 -15.75
CA ASP A 106 10.57 -8.23 -16.48
C ASP A 106 9.25 -8.82 -15.98
N PHE A 107 8.68 -8.23 -14.92
CA PHE A 107 7.42 -8.66 -14.37
C PHE A 107 6.25 -8.27 -15.28
N LYS A 108 5.37 -9.23 -15.55
CA LYS A 108 4.16 -9.04 -16.35
C LYS A 108 2.96 -9.41 -15.52
N LEU A 109 2.21 -8.40 -15.10
CA LEU A 109 0.98 -8.60 -14.34
C LEU A 109 -0.07 -9.29 -15.23
N GLU A 110 -0.48 -10.50 -14.84
CA GLU A 110 -1.51 -11.28 -15.53
C GLU A 110 -2.75 -11.43 -14.65
N VAL A 111 -3.84 -10.81 -15.03
CA VAL A 111 -5.10 -10.88 -14.28
C VAL A 111 -6.10 -11.71 -15.05
N ASN A 112 -6.63 -12.76 -14.42
CA ASN A 112 -7.54 -13.72 -15.04
C ASN A 112 -6.95 -14.34 -16.32
N GLY A 113 -5.65 -14.66 -16.31
CA GLY A 113 -4.93 -15.26 -17.45
C GLY A 113 -4.72 -14.32 -18.64
N ARG A 114 -4.86 -13.02 -18.44
CA ARG A 114 -4.61 -12.00 -19.45
C ARG A 114 -3.56 -11.01 -18.97
N ALA A 115 -2.47 -10.88 -19.73
CA ALA A 115 -1.47 -9.85 -19.47
C ALA A 115 -2.09 -8.46 -19.52
N LEU A 116 -1.82 -7.66 -18.49
CA LEU A 116 -2.32 -6.30 -18.38
C LEU A 116 -1.39 -5.37 -19.14
N VAL A 117 -1.91 -4.74 -20.19
CA VAL A 117 -1.15 -3.80 -21.01
C VAL A 117 -1.91 -2.49 -21.18
N GLY A 118 -1.18 -1.39 -21.20
CA GLY A 118 -1.73 -0.07 -21.48
C GLY A 118 -2.13 0.12 -22.95
N LYS A 119 -2.65 1.30 -23.29
CA LYS A 119 -3.02 1.65 -24.68
C LYS A 119 -1.81 1.72 -25.63
N ASP A 120 -0.63 1.95 -25.08
CA ASP A 120 0.66 1.97 -25.77
C ASP A 120 1.25 0.57 -26.00
N GLY A 121 0.59 -0.47 -25.48
CA GLY A 121 1.06 -1.85 -25.54
C GLY A 121 2.06 -2.21 -24.45
N GLU A 122 2.41 -1.27 -23.57
CA GLU A 122 3.38 -1.50 -22.51
C GLU A 122 2.70 -2.00 -21.22
N PRO A 123 3.36 -2.88 -20.45
CA PRO A 123 2.86 -3.28 -19.13
C PRO A 123 2.87 -2.10 -18.14
N PRO A 124 1.96 -2.05 -17.19
CA PRO A 124 1.99 -1.02 -16.16
C PRO A 124 3.24 -1.18 -15.29
N MET A 125 3.89 -0.07 -14.98
CA MET A 125 4.99 0.02 -14.03
C MET A 125 4.47 0.74 -12.78
N ILE A 126 4.06 -0.02 -11.77
CA ILE A 126 3.52 0.50 -10.51
C ILE A 126 4.52 0.14 -9.41
N HIS A 127 5.20 1.17 -8.93
CA HIS A 127 6.26 1.05 -7.94
C HIS A 127 5.72 0.73 -6.54
N SER A 128 6.44 1.10 -5.47
CA SER A 128 6.07 0.84 -4.09
C SER A 128 4.63 1.25 -3.79
N ASP A 129 3.78 0.26 -3.50
CA ASP A 129 2.32 0.35 -3.40
C ASP A 129 1.84 -0.28 -2.08
N GLY A 130 1.79 -1.61 -2.02
CA GLY A 130 1.42 -2.33 -0.81
C GLY A 130 2.35 -2.02 0.37
N ILE A 131 1.77 -1.83 1.56
CA ILE A 131 2.49 -1.49 2.79
C ILE A 131 1.77 -2.05 4.01
N ALA A 132 2.53 -2.64 4.93
CA ALA A 132 2.01 -3.07 6.23
C ALA A 132 3.03 -2.78 7.33
N LEU A 133 2.55 -2.48 8.53
CA LEU A 133 3.38 -2.14 9.67
C LEU A 133 3.14 -3.13 10.80
N ASP A 134 4.17 -3.86 11.16
CA ASP A 134 4.23 -4.54 12.45
C ASP A 134 4.72 -3.52 13.50
N GLN A 135 3.77 -2.93 14.20
CA GLN A 135 4.09 -1.96 15.24
C GLN A 135 4.84 -2.59 16.43
N LEU A 136 4.53 -3.85 16.77
CA LEU A 136 5.14 -4.51 17.92
C LEU A 136 6.63 -4.74 17.70
N GLN A 137 7.00 -5.21 16.52
CA GLN A 137 8.38 -5.47 16.14
C GLN A 137 9.10 -4.23 15.55
N GLY A 138 8.34 -3.18 15.22
CA GLY A 138 8.86 -1.99 14.55
C GLY A 138 9.39 -2.29 13.15
N ILE A 139 8.66 -3.11 12.39
CA ILE A 139 9.03 -3.54 11.04
C ILE A 139 7.99 -3.01 10.04
N LEU A 140 8.47 -2.35 9.00
CA LEU A 140 7.66 -1.97 7.84
C LEU A 140 7.90 -2.98 6.72
N TYR A 141 6.82 -3.63 6.26
CA TYR A 141 6.77 -4.44 5.05
C TYR A 141 6.26 -3.58 3.90
N PHE A 142 6.85 -3.72 2.72
CA PHE A 142 6.44 -2.98 1.54
C PHE A 142 6.73 -3.75 0.26
N HIS A 143 5.94 -3.45 -0.78
CA HIS A 143 5.97 -4.15 -2.05
C HIS A 143 5.67 -3.19 -3.20
N ALA A 144 6.32 -3.35 -4.36
CA ALA A 144 5.85 -2.72 -5.58
C ALA A 144 4.71 -3.57 -6.18
N LEU A 145 3.63 -2.97 -6.66
CA LEU A 145 2.50 -3.75 -7.17
C LEU A 145 2.91 -4.62 -8.37
N THR A 146 3.74 -4.09 -9.25
CA THR A 146 4.25 -4.84 -10.40
C THR A 146 5.63 -5.43 -10.10
N ALA A 147 5.66 -6.38 -9.19
CA ALA A 147 6.83 -7.12 -8.73
C ALA A 147 6.40 -8.44 -8.06
N GLU A 148 7.37 -9.30 -7.76
CA GLU A 148 7.20 -10.54 -6.99
C GLU A 148 7.95 -10.50 -5.65
N THR A 149 8.68 -9.43 -5.36
CA THR A 149 9.54 -9.39 -4.19
C THR A 149 8.95 -8.56 -3.05
N LEU A 150 8.75 -9.23 -1.91
CA LEU A 150 8.42 -8.60 -0.64
C LEU A 150 9.69 -8.13 0.06
N TYR A 151 9.68 -6.89 0.54
CA TYR A 151 10.77 -6.30 1.33
C TYR A 151 10.31 -5.89 2.72
N ARG A 152 11.27 -5.80 3.65
CA ARG A 152 11.05 -5.23 4.99
C ARG A 152 12.21 -4.34 5.41
N ILE A 153 11.94 -3.44 6.35
CA ILE A 153 12.94 -2.60 7.00
C ILE A 153 12.49 -2.25 8.41
N LYS A 154 13.44 -2.15 9.36
CA LYS A 154 13.12 -1.62 10.69
C LYS A 154 12.77 -0.14 10.60
N THR A 155 11.67 0.26 11.25
CA THR A 155 11.17 1.63 11.23
C THR A 155 12.16 2.63 11.86
N ASP A 156 13.00 2.16 12.81
CA ASP A 156 14.09 2.98 13.39
C ASP A 156 15.07 3.46 12.32
N HIS A 157 15.41 2.62 11.33
CA HIS A 157 16.27 3.04 10.23
C HIS A 157 15.58 4.09 9.35
N LEU A 158 14.28 3.90 9.09
CA LEU A 158 13.50 4.88 8.32
C LEU A 158 13.38 6.23 9.06
N ARG A 159 13.29 6.24 10.38
CA ARG A 159 13.24 7.49 11.19
C ARG A 159 14.60 8.16 11.31
N ASN A 160 15.69 7.43 11.19
CA ASN A 160 17.03 7.97 11.35
C ASN A 160 17.44 8.86 10.17
N ALA A 161 17.32 10.18 10.34
CA ALA A 161 17.66 11.15 9.31
C ALA A 161 19.18 11.32 9.08
N SER A 162 20.04 10.70 9.90
CA SER A 162 21.50 10.76 9.72
C SER A 162 22.03 9.70 8.76
N LEU A 163 21.25 8.66 8.45
CA LEU A 163 21.64 7.66 7.46
C LEU A 163 21.64 8.27 6.06
N THR A 164 22.72 8.06 5.33
CA THR A 164 22.78 8.37 3.90
C THR A 164 21.88 7.44 3.10
N LYS A 165 21.58 7.78 1.85
CA LYS A 165 20.79 6.94 0.94
C LYS A 165 21.39 5.53 0.82
N SER A 166 22.69 5.41 0.65
CA SER A 166 23.38 4.12 0.52
C SER A 166 23.38 3.31 1.82
N GLU A 167 23.57 3.93 2.97
CA GLU A 167 23.50 3.24 4.27
C GLU A 167 22.07 2.74 4.54
N LEU A 168 21.06 3.54 4.22
CA LEU A 168 19.66 3.12 4.39
C LEU A 168 19.32 1.94 3.47
N ALA A 169 19.76 1.96 2.22
CA ALA A 169 19.56 0.88 1.27
C ALA A 169 20.10 -0.47 1.80
N THR A 170 21.24 -0.46 2.51
CA THR A 170 21.79 -1.70 3.12
C THR A 170 20.97 -2.24 4.30
N LYS A 171 19.97 -1.51 4.77
CA LYS A 171 19.07 -1.94 5.86
C LYS A 171 17.78 -2.56 5.37
N VAL A 172 17.55 -2.51 4.06
CA VAL A 172 16.42 -3.19 3.44
C VAL A 172 16.72 -4.68 3.32
N GLU A 173 15.78 -5.50 3.72
CA GLU A 173 15.87 -6.96 3.64
C GLU A 173 14.86 -7.47 2.61
N ARG A 174 15.31 -8.32 1.68
CA ARG A 174 14.44 -9.15 0.86
C ARG A 174 13.87 -10.26 1.74
N VAL A 175 12.55 -10.44 1.71
CA VAL A 175 11.87 -11.38 2.60
C VAL A 175 11.46 -12.65 1.86
N ALA A 176 10.66 -12.51 0.81
CA ALA A 176 10.08 -13.63 0.08
C ALA A 176 9.70 -13.22 -1.35
N GLU A 177 9.44 -14.20 -2.20
CA GLU A 177 8.65 -14.03 -3.42
C GLU A 177 7.18 -14.23 -3.05
N THR A 178 6.31 -13.32 -3.51
CA THR A 178 4.87 -13.32 -3.23
C THR A 178 4.11 -13.07 -4.52
N PRO A 179 2.80 -13.37 -4.56
CA PRO A 179 1.94 -12.81 -5.60
C PRO A 179 2.01 -11.28 -5.60
N ALA A 180 1.60 -10.64 -6.69
CA ALA A 180 1.53 -9.19 -6.80
C ALA A 180 0.42 -8.61 -5.91
N PRO A 181 0.73 -7.96 -4.78
CA PRO A 181 -0.29 -7.41 -3.90
C PRO A 181 -0.59 -5.94 -4.22
N ASP A 182 -1.85 -5.56 -4.19
CA ASP A 182 -2.26 -4.16 -4.09
C ASP A 182 -2.29 -3.77 -2.60
N GLY A 183 -3.03 -4.51 -1.77
CA GLY A 183 -3.16 -4.26 -0.34
C GLY A 183 -2.43 -5.26 0.54
N MET A 184 -1.92 -4.76 1.67
CA MET A 184 -1.24 -5.55 2.68
C MET A 184 -1.68 -5.12 4.09
N ALA A 185 -1.81 -6.07 5.01
CA ALA A 185 -2.14 -5.79 6.41
C ALA A 185 -1.50 -6.83 7.35
N MET A 186 -0.98 -6.37 8.50
CA MET A 186 -0.62 -7.27 9.59
C MET A 186 -1.89 -7.81 10.25
N GLY A 187 -1.94 -9.11 10.43
CA GLY A 187 -3.03 -9.77 11.14
C GLY A 187 -2.86 -9.78 12.66
N PRO A 188 -3.95 -10.01 13.40
CA PRO A 188 -3.91 -10.15 14.86
C PRO A 188 -3.12 -11.40 15.31
N ASP A 189 -2.87 -12.34 14.40
CA ASP A 189 -2.03 -13.53 14.57
C ASP A 189 -0.53 -13.27 14.31
N GLY A 190 -0.13 -12.02 14.03
CA GLY A 190 1.25 -11.65 13.72
C GLY A 190 1.71 -12.00 12.31
N LYS A 191 0.82 -12.51 11.46
CA LYS A 191 1.13 -12.82 10.06
C LYS A 191 0.81 -11.65 9.15
N LEU A 192 1.50 -11.58 8.01
CA LEU A 192 1.26 -10.56 7.00
C LEU A 192 0.28 -11.11 5.96
N TYR A 193 -0.85 -10.42 5.78
CA TYR A 193 -1.85 -10.74 4.76
C TYR A 193 -1.61 -9.86 3.54
N LEU A 194 -1.67 -10.50 2.36
CA LEU A 194 -1.45 -9.84 1.07
C LEU A 194 -2.61 -10.21 0.13
N THR A 195 -3.07 -9.24 -0.63
CA THR A 195 -3.96 -9.53 -1.75
C THR A 195 -3.16 -10.16 -2.88
N ASP A 196 -3.82 -10.98 -3.70
CA ASP A 196 -3.30 -11.53 -4.94
C ASP A 196 -4.22 -11.07 -6.07
N VAL A 197 -3.80 -10.01 -6.76
CA VAL A 197 -4.64 -9.39 -7.80
C VAL A 197 -4.73 -10.24 -9.05
N GLU A 198 -3.77 -11.14 -9.28
CA GLU A 198 -3.72 -11.99 -10.46
C GLU A 198 -4.75 -13.13 -10.38
N HIS A 199 -4.90 -13.71 -9.18
CA HIS A 199 -5.73 -14.90 -8.97
C HIS A 199 -7.05 -14.60 -8.23
N GLY A 200 -7.30 -13.32 -7.86
CA GLY A 200 -8.48 -12.97 -7.06
C GLY A 200 -8.46 -13.67 -5.71
N ALA A 201 -7.32 -13.60 -5.02
CA ALA A 201 -7.08 -14.34 -3.80
C ALA A 201 -6.50 -13.45 -2.68
N ILE A 202 -6.44 -14.01 -1.48
CA ILE A 202 -5.69 -13.49 -0.35
C ILE A 202 -4.77 -14.60 0.11
N VAL A 203 -3.51 -14.26 0.33
CA VAL A 203 -2.50 -15.13 0.93
C VAL A 203 -2.01 -14.53 2.24
N ARG A 204 -1.39 -15.33 3.08
CA ARG A 204 -0.69 -14.84 4.28
C ARG A 204 0.75 -15.32 4.27
N PHE A 205 1.65 -14.47 4.67
CA PHE A 205 3.05 -14.76 4.91
C PHE A 205 3.29 -14.86 6.42
N ASP A 206 3.90 -15.97 6.85
CA ASP A 206 4.33 -16.18 8.22
C ASP A 206 5.78 -15.72 8.36
N PRO A 207 6.07 -14.64 9.12
CA PRO A 207 7.43 -14.13 9.26
C PRO A 207 8.38 -15.04 10.06
N GLU A 208 7.86 -15.96 10.88
CA GLU A 208 8.65 -16.89 11.69
C GLU A 208 9.04 -18.14 10.89
N GLU A 209 8.09 -18.67 10.09
CA GLU A 209 8.32 -19.86 9.28
C GLU A 209 8.81 -19.53 7.86
N GLU A 210 8.78 -18.26 7.46
CA GLU A 210 9.09 -17.76 6.11
C GLU A 210 8.27 -18.47 5.00
N LYS A 211 6.99 -18.73 5.30
CA LYS A 211 6.09 -19.47 4.42
C LYS A 211 4.91 -18.60 3.99
N ILE A 212 4.46 -18.85 2.76
CA ILE A 212 3.23 -18.29 2.22
C ILE A 212 2.16 -19.38 2.19
N GLU A 213 0.98 -19.04 2.71
CA GLU A 213 -0.17 -19.91 2.74
C GLU A 213 -1.39 -19.26 2.12
N PRO A 214 -2.23 -20.00 1.36
CA PRO A 214 -3.48 -19.45 0.88
C PRO A 214 -4.46 -19.22 2.03
N VAL A 215 -5.20 -18.10 1.98
CA VAL A 215 -6.31 -17.82 2.89
C VAL A 215 -7.62 -18.09 2.18
N ILE A 216 -7.82 -17.47 1.01
CA ILE A 216 -9.02 -17.66 0.17
C ILE A 216 -8.69 -17.31 -1.27
N ALA A 217 -9.33 -18.02 -2.21
CA ALA A 217 -9.40 -17.65 -3.61
C ALA A 217 -10.88 -17.69 -4.03
N ASP A 218 -11.40 -16.59 -4.58
CA ASP A 218 -12.81 -16.47 -4.96
C ASP A 218 -12.95 -15.52 -6.15
N GLY A 219 -13.66 -15.95 -7.19
CA GLY A 219 -13.87 -15.13 -8.39
C GLY A 219 -14.61 -13.81 -8.16
N ARG A 220 -15.23 -13.63 -6.98
CA ARG A 220 -15.81 -12.36 -6.55
C ARG A 220 -14.78 -11.32 -6.15
N LEU A 221 -13.56 -11.75 -5.79
CA LEU A 221 -12.43 -10.88 -5.44
C LEU A 221 -11.78 -10.31 -6.71
N SER A 222 -12.54 -9.58 -7.50
CA SER A 222 -12.06 -8.98 -8.74
C SER A 222 -11.16 -7.78 -8.45
N TRP A 223 -9.87 -7.99 -8.50
CA TRP A 223 -8.84 -7.08 -8.04
C TRP A 223 -9.00 -6.75 -6.54
N PRO A 224 -8.69 -7.70 -5.65
CA PRO A 224 -8.68 -7.41 -4.23
C PRO A 224 -7.63 -6.33 -3.94
N ASP A 225 -8.07 -5.26 -3.28
CA ASP A 225 -7.30 -4.02 -3.14
C ASP A 225 -6.90 -3.82 -1.67
N THR A 226 -7.73 -3.19 -0.88
CA THR A 226 -7.40 -2.83 0.49
C THR A 226 -7.86 -3.88 1.49
N LEU A 227 -7.02 -4.20 2.46
CA LEU A 227 -7.30 -5.08 3.60
C LEU A 227 -7.46 -4.26 4.88
N ALA A 228 -8.46 -4.60 5.69
CA ALA A 228 -8.66 -4.02 7.01
C ALA A 228 -9.22 -5.06 7.99
N TRP A 229 -8.73 -5.04 9.23
CA TRP A 229 -9.25 -5.86 10.30
C TRP A 229 -10.39 -5.18 11.04
N GLY A 230 -11.49 -5.88 11.26
CA GLY A 230 -12.58 -5.46 12.11
C GLY A 230 -12.32 -5.82 13.58
N PRO A 231 -13.19 -5.34 14.49
CA PRO A 231 -13.00 -5.55 15.93
C PRO A 231 -13.20 -7.00 16.40
N ASP A 232 -13.73 -7.86 15.55
CA ASP A 232 -14.01 -9.28 15.78
C ASP A 232 -12.99 -10.19 15.05
N ASP A 233 -11.80 -9.68 14.73
CA ASP A 233 -10.79 -10.37 13.94
C ASP A 233 -11.28 -10.77 12.52
N SER A 234 -12.35 -10.17 12.04
CA SER A 234 -12.81 -10.35 10.67
C SER A 234 -11.95 -9.55 9.71
N LEU A 235 -11.52 -10.18 8.63
CA LEU A 235 -10.78 -9.52 7.57
C LEU A 235 -11.75 -8.96 6.51
N TYR A 236 -11.71 -7.65 6.31
CA TYR A 236 -12.44 -6.99 5.24
C TYR A 236 -11.54 -6.71 4.05
N VAL A 237 -12.08 -6.90 2.84
CA VAL A 237 -11.39 -6.65 1.58
C VAL A 237 -12.27 -5.86 0.61
N THR A 238 -11.71 -4.81 0.03
CA THR A 238 -12.34 -4.08 -1.08
C THR A 238 -11.94 -4.69 -2.42
N THR A 239 -12.77 -4.49 -3.45
CA THR A 239 -12.45 -4.88 -4.82
C THR A 239 -12.60 -3.69 -5.74
N SER A 240 -11.56 -3.37 -6.51
CA SER A 240 -11.46 -2.14 -7.31
C SER A 240 -11.62 -2.34 -8.81
N GLN A 241 -11.57 -3.60 -9.29
CA GLN A 241 -11.74 -3.95 -10.72
C GLN A 241 -10.80 -3.15 -11.65
N ILE A 242 -9.56 -2.87 -11.24
CA ILE A 242 -8.63 -2.03 -12.01
C ILE A 242 -8.34 -2.60 -13.40
N GLN A 243 -8.24 -3.92 -13.54
CA GLN A 243 -8.08 -4.59 -14.84
C GLN A 243 -9.19 -4.28 -15.84
N ASN A 244 -10.36 -3.85 -15.36
CA ASN A 244 -11.53 -3.50 -16.16
C ASN A 244 -11.60 -2.02 -16.54
N MET A 245 -10.63 -1.22 -16.12
CA MET A 245 -10.56 0.21 -16.47
C MET A 245 -10.37 0.45 -17.98
N PRO A 246 -10.85 1.58 -18.52
CA PRO A 246 -10.70 1.92 -19.93
C PRO A 246 -9.28 1.88 -20.46
N ARG A 247 -8.29 2.20 -19.62
CA ARG A 247 -6.87 2.19 -20.01
C ARG A 247 -6.35 0.82 -20.45
N PHE A 248 -6.96 -0.27 -19.95
CA PHE A 248 -6.58 -1.65 -20.25
C PHE A 248 -7.57 -2.35 -21.21
N ASN A 249 -8.64 -1.68 -21.64
CA ASN A 249 -9.73 -2.26 -22.43
C ASN A 249 -10.05 -1.43 -23.67
N GLY A 250 -9.04 -0.91 -24.37
CA GLY A 250 -9.24 -0.15 -25.60
C GLY A 250 -10.06 1.14 -25.44
N GLY A 251 -10.15 1.68 -24.21
CA GLY A 251 -10.94 2.86 -23.89
C GLY A 251 -12.36 2.57 -23.39
N LYS A 252 -12.78 1.30 -23.38
CA LYS A 252 -14.09 0.88 -22.87
C LYS A 252 -14.01 0.60 -21.37
N ASP A 253 -14.93 1.17 -20.59
CA ASP A 253 -15.07 0.84 -19.17
C ASP A 253 -15.85 -0.49 -19.03
N MET A 254 -15.16 -1.50 -18.48
CA MET A 254 -15.71 -2.84 -18.27
C MET A 254 -16.05 -3.10 -16.80
N ARG A 255 -15.84 -2.09 -15.93
CA ARG A 255 -16.17 -2.21 -14.50
C ARG A 255 -17.68 -2.30 -14.31
N THR A 256 -18.09 -3.07 -13.32
CA THR A 256 -19.50 -3.23 -12.93
C THR A 256 -19.74 -2.58 -11.58
N ILE A 257 -20.89 -1.95 -11.44
CA ILE A 257 -21.33 -1.34 -10.17
C ILE A 257 -22.50 -2.15 -9.58
N PRO A 258 -22.64 -2.16 -8.24
CA PRO A 258 -21.81 -1.47 -7.25
C PRO A 258 -20.44 -2.15 -7.05
N TYR A 259 -19.46 -1.39 -6.53
CA TYR A 259 -18.25 -1.99 -5.95
C TYR A 259 -18.61 -2.73 -4.66
N HIS A 260 -17.79 -3.71 -4.31
CA HIS A 260 -18.06 -4.58 -3.18
C HIS A 260 -16.99 -4.47 -2.09
N LEU A 261 -17.45 -4.55 -0.86
CA LEU A 261 -16.66 -4.83 0.33
C LEU A 261 -17.05 -6.22 0.81
N TYR A 262 -16.07 -7.11 0.95
CA TYR A 262 -16.29 -8.47 1.43
C TYR A 262 -15.72 -8.63 2.83
N ASN A 263 -16.37 -9.48 3.61
CA ASN A 263 -15.86 -10.00 4.88
C ASN A 263 -15.37 -11.43 4.66
N VAL A 264 -14.11 -11.70 4.96
CA VAL A 264 -13.49 -13.03 4.88
C VAL A 264 -13.58 -13.68 6.25
N ILE A 265 -14.54 -14.59 6.39
CA ILE A 265 -14.78 -15.29 7.64
C ILE A 265 -13.72 -16.39 7.82
N GLY A 266 -13.11 -16.45 9.03
CA GLY A 266 -12.09 -17.46 9.36
C GLY A 266 -10.74 -17.20 8.69
N ALA A 267 -10.43 -15.96 8.35
CA ALA A 267 -9.12 -15.57 7.80
C ALA A 267 -7.98 -15.90 8.78
N VAL A 268 -8.21 -15.69 10.08
CA VAL A 268 -7.33 -16.18 11.16
C VAL A 268 -7.73 -17.61 11.48
N ALA A 269 -6.77 -18.55 11.46
CA ALA A 269 -7.04 -19.91 11.90
C ALA A 269 -7.50 -19.90 13.36
N ALA A 270 -8.56 -20.67 13.67
CA ALA A 270 -8.97 -20.85 15.06
C ALA A 270 -7.78 -21.34 15.88
N ARG A 271 -7.47 -20.62 16.96
CA ARG A 271 -6.41 -20.97 17.91
C ARG A 271 -6.74 -22.25 18.66
#